data_a45cf8ced69430d9b8aa348bcf6d5232
#
_entry.id   a45cf8ced69430d9b8aa348bcf6d5232
#
_cell.length_a   1.000
_cell.length_b   1.000
_cell.length_c   1.000
_cell.angle_alpha   90.00
_cell.angle_beta   90.00
_cell.angle_gamma   90.00
#
_symmetry.space_group_name_H-M   'P 1'
#
loop_
_entity.id
_entity.type
_entity.pdbx_description
1 polymer ?
#
loop_
_entity_poly.entity_id
_entity_poly.type
_entity_poly.pdbx_seq_one_letter_code
_entity_poly.pdbx_strand_id
1 'polypeptide(L)'
;MKLRYLLAAAADDLWIYKKSGGVVVLCNGLVLFLVGLFLLAGYNTDRRFDRLRQQGRLTIYLRDSAGPAAIVHLKRRLEQDRQVAAFTYISKEDALQLFRHGGGEASLLAELDGNPFPAAFEVEAVNRSALTELTRRYARFAAVEEVQDPSPWQEGWDGMFGQLSMVGMTVGSLVAAIAAAVIVAAARLHFRLRQEEVRMMRLVGAPPLWIRSLFGLEGAALGMTGGGLALAAVLGLFALSRERIEAHLAAGPFGDQPLEVLPVEMMVGVVLAGGFVGGLGGFFSVGRRRS
;
A
#
# COMPACT_ATOMS: atom_id res chain seq x y z
N MET A 1 -4.57 6.63 42.17
CA MET A 1 -5.71 5.76 42.53
C MET A 1 -6.90 5.83 41.57
N LYS A 2 -7.23 7.00 40.97
CA LYS A 2 -8.41 7.18 40.13
C LYS A 2 -8.37 6.42 38.77
N LEU A 3 -7.22 6.33 38.10
CA LEU A 3 -7.11 5.68 36.76
C LEU A 3 -7.30 4.15 36.83
N ARG A 4 -6.72 3.48 37.83
CA ARG A 4 -6.88 2.02 37.99
C ARG A 4 -8.33 1.63 38.29
N TYR A 5 -9.05 2.46 39.03
CA TYR A 5 -10.47 2.25 39.32
C TYR A 5 -11.35 2.44 38.09
N LEU A 6 -11.04 3.46 37.26
CA LEU A 6 -11.72 3.69 35.97
C LEU A 6 -11.50 2.53 34.98
N LEU A 7 -10.27 2.01 34.89
CA LEU A 7 -9.95 0.87 34.04
C LEU A 7 -10.66 -0.42 34.53
N ALA A 8 -10.71 -0.67 35.81
CA ALA A 8 -11.43 -1.82 36.38
C ALA A 8 -12.95 -1.73 36.14
N ALA A 9 -13.55 -0.57 36.38
CA ALA A 9 -14.97 -0.35 36.12
C ALA A 9 -15.33 -0.51 34.65
N ALA A 10 -14.50 0.01 33.74
CA ALA A 10 -14.69 -0.17 32.29
C ALA A 10 -14.56 -1.65 31.85
N ALA A 11 -13.68 -2.42 32.48
CA ALA A 11 -13.52 -3.85 32.20
C ALA A 11 -14.72 -4.69 32.66
N ASP A 12 -15.26 -4.39 33.88
CA ASP A 12 -16.43 -5.05 34.41
C ASP A 12 -17.68 -4.75 33.57
N ASP A 13 -17.85 -3.51 33.13
CA ASP A 13 -18.95 -3.09 32.26
C ASP A 13 -18.91 -3.79 30.90
N LEU A 14 -17.74 -3.96 30.27
CA LEU A 14 -17.58 -4.73 29.05
C LEU A 14 -18.03 -6.18 29.20
N TRP A 15 -17.90 -6.75 30.40
CA TRP A 15 -18.30 -8.13 30.70
C TRP A 15 -19.82 -8.29 30.89
N ILE A 16 -20.45 -7.30 31.52
CA ILE A 16 -21.90 -7.29 31.81
C ILE A 16 -22.71 -7.06 30.53
N TYR A 17 -22.25 -6.17 29.65
CA TYR A 17 -22.95 -5.79 28.40
C TYR A 17 -22.42 -6.48 27.13
N LYS A 18 -21.97 -7.74 27.25
CA LYS A 18 -21.38 -8.55 26.16
C LYS A 18 -22.18 -8.51 24.84
N LYS A 19 -23.50 -8.55 24.88
CA LYS A 19 -24.32 -8.59 23.68
C LYS A 19 -24.32 -7.25 22.91
N SER A 20 -24.53 -6.13 23.59
CA SER A 20 -24.57 -4.81 22.93
C SER A 20 -23.19 -4.28 22.60
N GLY A 21 -22.18 -4.50 23.47
CA GLY A 21 -20.79 -4.19 23.19
C GLY A 21 -20.22 -5.02 22.04
N GLY A 22 -20.57 -6.30 21.96
CA GLY A 22 -20.16 -7.19 20.86
C GLY A 22 -20.62 -6.71 19.50
N VAL A 23 -21.84 -6.22 19.37
CA VAL A 23 -22.35 -5.63 18.12
C VAL A 23 -21.53 -4.40 17.72
N VAL A 24 -21.20 -3.53 18.67
CA VAL A 24 -20.35 -2.34 18.41
C VAL A 24 -18.96 -2.74 17.96
N VAL A 25 -18.34 -3.73 18.62
CA VAL A 25 -17.02 -4.25 18.23
C VAL A 25 -17.06 -4.85 16.83
N LEU A 26 -18.09 -5.62 16.48
CA LEU A 26 -18.24 -6.19 15.14
C LEU A 26 -18.46 -5.11 14.06
N CYS A 27 -19.32 -4.12 14.34
CA CYS A 27 -19.52 -3.00 13.40
C CYS A 27 -18.23 -2.21 13.21
N ASN A 28 -17.53 -1.86 14.28
CA ASN A 28 -16.25 -1.16 14.22
C ASN A 28 -15.19 -2.01 13.51
N GLY A 29 -15.14 -3.30 13.84
CA GLY A 29 -14.24 -4.26 13.19
C GLY A 29 -14.46 -4.36 11.70
N LEU A 30 -15.71 -4.48 11.24
CA LEU A 30 -16.03 -4.55 9.81
C LEU A 30 -15.61 -3.27 9.07
N VAL A 31 -15.90 -2.12 9.63
CA VAL A 31 -15.56 -0.82 9.02
C VAL A 31 -14.05 -0.63 8.97
N LEU A 32 -13.34 -0.91 10.07
CA LEU A 32 -11.88 -0.81 10.12
C LEU A 32 -11.19 -1.88 9.27
N PHE A 33 -11.82 -3.04 9.06
CA PHE A 33 -11.38 -4.05 8.12
C PHE A 33 -11.37 -3.51 6.69
N LEU A 34 -12.46 -2.84 6.26
CA LEU A 34 -12.52 -2.21 4.92
C LEU A 34 -11.46 -1.12 4.76
N VAL A 35 -11.24 -0.29 5.79
CA VAL A 35 -10.16 0.71 5.81
C VAL A 35 -8.80 0.03 5.71
N GLY A 36 -8.58 -1.04 6.46
CA GLY A 36 -7.34 -1.82 6.44
C GLY A 36 -7.05 -2.45 5.08
N LEU A 37 -8.07 -2.99 4.41
CA LEU A 37 -7.95 -3.50 3.03
C LEU A 37 -7.58 -2.39 2.04
N PHE A 38 -8.20 -1.22 2.18
CA PHE A 38 -7.90 -0.08 1.33
C PHE A 38 -6.45 0.40 1.53
N LEU A 39 -5.99 0.48 2.78
CA LEU A 39 -4.61 0.83 3.10
C LEU A 39 -3.62 -0.22 2.58
N LEU A 40 -3.94 -1.51 2.70
CA LEU A 40 -3.10 -2.60 2.19
C LEU A 40 -2.97 -2.53 0.67
N ALA A 41 -4.07 -2.31 -0.04
CA ALA A 41 -4.09 -2.16 -1.49
C ALA A 41 -3.29 -0.93 -1.93
N GLY A 42 -3.52 0.24 -1.30
CA GLY A 42 -2.80 1.48 -1.58
C GLY A 42 -1.29 1.32 -1.35
N TYR A 43 -0.89 0.79 -0.19
CA TYR A 43 0.51 0.58 0.14
C TYR A 43 1.24 -0.32 -0.87
N ASN A 44 0.63 -1.44 -1.26
CA ASN A 44 1.22 -2.34 -2.24
C ASN A 44 1.27 -1.73 -3.64
N THR A 45 0.27 -0.92 -3.99
CA THR A 45 0.24 -0.20 -5.26
C THR A 45 1.37 0.83 -5.33
N ASP A 46 1.49 1.71 -4.32
CA ASP A 46 2.54 2.73 -4.26
C ASP A 46 3.94 2.11 -4.30
N ARG A 47 4.18 1.04 -3.53
CA ARG A 47 5.47 0.33 -3.50
C ARG A 47 5.86 -0.24 -4.86
N ARG A 48 4.91 -0.82 -5.59
CA ARG A 48 5.15 -1.36 -6.92
C ARG A 48 5.51 -0.26 -7.92
N PHE A 49 4.81 0.86 -7.86
CA PHE A 49 5.11 2.00 -8.71
C PHE A 49 6.44 2.68 -8.36
N ASP A 50 6.77 2.82 -7.08
CA ASP A 50 8.06 3.38 -6.66
C ASP A 50 9.22 2.53 -7.17
N ARG A 51 9.10 1.21 -7.11
CA ARG A 51 10.13 0.30 -7.66
C ARG A 51 10.27 0.43 -9.18
N LEU A 52 9.17 0.55 -9.90
CA LEU A 52 9.22 0.82 -11.36
C LEU A 52 9.85 2.18 -11.66
N ARG A 53 9.54 3.19 -10.87
CA ARG A 53 10.15 4.53 -10.99
C ARG A 53 11.63 4.56 -10.67
N GLN A 54 12.07 3.75 -9.71
CA GLN A 54 13.47 3.68 -9.29
C GLN A 54 14.34 2.86 -10.24
N GLN A 55 13.77 1.96 -11.03
CA GLN A 55 14.48 1.23 -12.07
C GLN A 55 14.77 2.16 -13.24
N GLY A 56 15.77 3.00 -13.06
CA GLY A 56 16.38 3.78 -14.13
C GLY A 56 17.14 2.86 -15.07
N ARG A 57 16.44 2.02 -15.84
CA ARG A 57 17.02 1.11 -16.82
C ARG A 57 16.89 1.70 -18.20
N LEU A 58 17.96 1.67 -18.97
CA LEU A 58 17.98 1.97 -20.40
C LEU A 58 18.51 0.75 -21.14
N THR A 59 18.02 0.56 -22.35
CA THR A 59 18.49 -0.52 -23.22
C THR A 59 19.26 0.07 -24.39
N ILE A 60 20.52 -0.34 -24.53
CA ILE A 60 21.40 0.06 -25.61
C ILE A 60 21.41 -1.05 -26.64
N TYR A 61 20.72 -0.87 -27.74
CA TYR A 61 20.72 -1.80 -28.87
C TYR A 61 21.98 -1.64 -29.71
N LEU A 62 22.59 -2.77 -30.05
CA LEU A 62 23.81 -2.82 -30.83
C LEU A 62 23.48 -3.05 -32.31
N ARG A 63 24.24 -2.38 -33.17
CA ARG A 63 24.15 -2.62 -34.62
C ARG A 63 24.59 -4.05 -34.94
N ASP A 64 23.95 -4.66 -35.91
CA ASP A 64 24.34 -5.99 -36.43
C ASP A 64 25.76 -6.03 -36.96
N SER A 65 26.27 -4.90 -37.44
CA SER A 65 27.64 -4.70 -37.89
C SER A 65 28.66 -4.49 -36.76
N ALA A 66 28.24 -4.43 -35.51
CA ALA A 66 29.15 -4.19 -34.37
C ALA A 66 30.03 -5.43 -34.16
N GLY A 67 31.31 -5.30 -34.46
CA GLY A 67 32.28 -6.38 -34.24
C GLY A 67 32.57 -6.59 -32.76
N PRO A 68 33.13 -7.77 -32.36
CA PRO A 68 33.43 -8.14 -30.99
C PRO A 68 34.29 -7.10 -30.24
N ALA A 69 35.23 -6.46 -30.94
CA ALA A 69 36.10 -5.42 -30.38
C ALA A 69 35.30 -4.19 -29.94
N ALA A 70 34.27 -3.79 -30.70
CA ALA A 70 33.42 -2.65 -30.38
C ALA A 70 32.53 -2.94 -29.14
N ILE A 71 32.02 -4.17 -29.04
CA ILE A 71 31.24 -4.65 -27.89
C ILE A 71 32.11 -4.62 -26.62
N VAL A 72 33.33 -5.14 -26.68
CA VAL A 72 34.28 -5.12 -25.54
C VAL A 72 34.65 -3.68 -25.14
N HIS A 73 34.81 -2.79 -26.13
CA HIS A 73 35.09 -1.38 -25.85
C HIS A 73 33.92 -0.70 -25.13
N LEU A 74 32.70 -0.93 -25.60
CA LEU A 74 31.49 -0.40 -24.98
C LEU A 74 31.32 -0.93 -23.55
N LYS A 75 31.52 -2.25 -23.35
CA LYS A 75 31.49 -2.88 -22.03
C LYS A 75 32.46 -2.22 -21.06
N ARG A 76 33.71 -1.99 -21.44
CA ARG A 76 34.71 -1.30 -20.60
C ARG A 76 34.29 0.12 -20.24
N ARG A 77 33.63 0.82 -21.16
CA ARG A 77 33.12 2.17 -20.91
C ARG A 77 31.99 2.16 -19.88
N LEU A 78 31.07 1.20 -19.97
CA LEU A 78 30.00 1.03 -18.99
C LEU A 78 30.57 0.68 -17.61
N GLU A 79 31.59 -0.18 -17.52
CA GLU A 79 32.29 -0.53 -16.27
C GLU A 79 32.96 0.67 -15.57
N GLN A 80 33.40 1.65 -16.35
CA GLN A 80 34.11 2.84 -15.85
C GLN A 80 33.19 4.03 -15.58
N ASP A 81 31.92 3.96 -15.99
CA ASP A 81 30.99 5.08 -15.85
C ASP A 81 30.36 5.08 -14.47
N ARG A 82 30.62 6.13 -13.69
CA ARG A 82 30.09 6.30 -12.32
C ARG A 82 28.58 6.46 -12.25
N GLN A 83 27.94 6.74 -13.38
CA GLN A 83 26.49 6.90 -13.47
C GLN A 83 25.78 5.56 -13.74
N VAL A 84 26.54 4.49 -14.00
CA VAL A 84 26.05 3.12 -14.20
C VAL A 84 26.16 2.37 -12.89
N ALA A 85 25.04 1.87 -12.39
CA ALA A 85 24.98 1.04 -11.18
C ALA A 85 25.27 -0.43 -11.48
N ALA A 86 24.67 -0.93 -12.57
CA ALA A 86 24.83 -2.29 -13.08
C ALA A 86 24.57 -2.32 -14.59
N PHE A 87 25.08 -3.32 -15.26
CA PHE A 87 24.70 -3.60 -16.66
C PHE A 87 24.75 -5.10 -16.94
N THR A 88 23.90 -5.55 -17.87
CA THR A 88 23.85 -6.93 -18.34
C THR A 88 23.92 -6.93 -19.86
N TYR A 89 24.78 -7.79 -20.42
CA TYR A 89 24.82 -8.01 -21.86
C TYR A 89 23.83 -9.11 -22.22
N ILE A 90 22.97 -8.84 -23.19
CA ILE A 90 21.99 -9.77 -23.73
C ILE A 90 22.40 -10.08 -25.17
N SER A 91 22.75 -11.34 -25.45
CA SER A 91 23.05 -11.77 -26.81
C SER A 91 21.78 -11.85 -27.65
N LYS A 92 21.91 -11.95 -28.98
CA LYS A 92 20.75 -12.16 -29.85
C LYS A 92 19.98 -13.44 -29.52
N GLU A 93 20.69 -14.48 -29.13
CA GLU A 93 20.15 -15.78 -28.74
C GLU A 93 19.39 -15.68 -27.42
N ASP A 94 19.95 -14.96 -26.46
CA ASP A 94 19.32 -14.73 -25.14
C ASP A 94 18.05 -13.87 -25.29
N ALA A 95 18.09 -12.83 -26.13
CA ALA A 95 16.94 -11.99 -26.43
C ALA A 95 15.77 -12.81 -27.02
N LEU A 96 16.08 -13.72 -27.95
CA LEU A 96 15.09 -14.62 -28.53
C LEU A 96 14.50 -15.58 -27.48
N GLN A 97 15.33 -16.11 -26.58
CA GLN A 97 14.86 -16.97 -25.51
C GLN A 97 13.99 -16.21 -24.51
N LEU A 98 14.37 -14.99 -24.11
CA LEU A 98 13.58 -14.12 -23.25
C LEU A 98 12.21 -13.83 -23.85
N PHE A 99 12.14 -13.56 -25.16
CA PHE A 99 10.87 -13.35 -25.85
C PHE A 99 9.97 -14.60 -25.79
N ARG A 100 10.54 -15.79 -26.04
CA ARG A 100 9.80 -17.07 -25.97
C ARG A 100 9.28 -17.39 -24.58
N HIS A 101 10.07 -17.11 -23.53
CA HIS A 101 9.66 -17.35 -22.14
C HIS A 101 8.70 -16.28 -21.62
N GLY A 102 8.77 -15.06 -22.17
CA GLY A 102 7.89 -13.95 -21.81
C GLY A 102 6.47 -14.00 -22.40
N GLY A 103 6.08 -15.13 -23.03
CA GLY A 103 4.74 -15.29 -23.60
C GLY A 103 4.60 -14.74 -25.02
N GLY A 104 5.72 -14.44 -25.69
CA GLY A 104 5.70 -14.06 -27.10
C GLY A 104 5.16 -15.19 -27.98
N GLU A 105 4.22 -14.87 -28.89
CA GLU A 105 3.66 -15.87 -29.80
C GLU A 105 4.73 -16.44 -30.73
N ALA A 106 5.03 -17.73 -30.60
CA ALA A 106 5.99 -18.43 -31.43
C ALA A 106 5.60 -18.41 -32.94
N SER A 107 4.31 -18.21 -33.23
CA SER A 107 3.76 -18.05 -34.58
C SER A 107 4.32 -16.81 -35.28
N LEU A 108 4.50 -15.70 -34.58
CA LEU A 108 5.06 -14.46 -35.12
C LEU A 108 6.52 -14.61 -35.53
N LEU A 109 7.28 -15.44 -34.80
CA LEU A 109 8.69 -15.71 -35.13
C LEU A 109 8.85 -16.72 -36.27
N ALA A 110 7.85 -17.57 -36.52
CA ALA A 110 7.90 -18.56 -37.59
C ALA A 110 7.77 -17.92 -39.01
N GLU A 111 7.24 -16.72 -39.11
CA GLU A 111 7.10 -15.96 -40.35
C GLU A 111 8.33 -15.10 -40.69
N LEU A 112 9.31 -15.01 -39.78
CA LEU A 112 10.51 -14.20 -39.92
C LEU A 112 11.71 -15.09 -40.31
N ASP A 113 12.44 -14.71 -41.37
CA ASP A 113 13.69 -15.36 -41.76
C ASP A 113 14.83 -14.95 -40.78
N GLY A 114 15.01 -15.75 -39.72
CA GLY A 114 16.10 -15.56 -38.76
C GLY A 114 15.67 -14.89 -37.42
N ASN A 115 16.67 -14.57 -36.62
CA ASN A 115 16.46 -13.89 -35.34
C ASN A 115 16.33 -12.37 -35.54
N PRO A 116 15.16 -11.77 -35.32
CA PRO A 116 14.95 -10.34 -35.49
C PRO A 116 15.51 -9.47 -34.38
N PHE A 117 15.93 -10.08 -33.25
CA PHE A 117 16.36 -9.34 -32.09
C PHE A 117 17.84 -8.96 -32.18
N PRO A 118 18.20 -7.68 -32.02
CA PRO A 118 19.59 -7.24 -31.92
C PRO A 118 20.17 -7.64 -30.55
N ALA A 119 21.49 -7.72 -30.45
CA ALA A 119 22.17 -7.79 -29.18
C ALA A 119 22.03 -6.44 -28.44
N ALA A 120 21.95 -6.46 -27.11
CA ALA A 120 21.73 -5.26 -26.31
C ALA A 120 22.53 -5.26 -24.99
N PHE A 121 22.77 -4.08 -24.47
CA PHE A 121 23.15 -3.89 -23.07
C PHE A 121 21.96 -3.30 -22.31
N GLU A 122 21.50 -4.02 -21.30
CA GLU A 122 20.58 -3.49 -20.32
C GLU A 122 21.40 -2.78 -19.23
N VAL A 123 21.22 -1.48 -19.07
CA VAL A 123 22.02 -0.64 -18.19
C VAL A 123 21.13 -0.05 -17.13
N GLU A 124 21.52 -0.23 -15.89
CA GLU A 124 20.85 0.33 -14.71
C GLU A 124 21.61 1.58 -14.27
N ALA A 125 20.95 2.73 -14.29
CA ALA A 125 21.53 3.99 -13.88
C ALA A 125 21.47 4.13 -12.34
N VAL A 126 22.46 4.83 -11.76
CA VAL A 126 22.50 5.12 -10.31
C VAL A 126 21.27 5.94 -9.88
N ASN A 127 20.78 6.81 -10.75
CA ASN A 127 19.59 7.60 -10.52
C ASN A 127 18.90 7.96 -11.84
N ARG A 128 17.63 8.36 -11.77
CA ARG A 128 16.82 8.71 -12.95
C ARG A 128 17.37 9.91 -13.73
N SER A 129 17.97 10.88 -13.05
CA SER A 129 18.57 12.04 -13.72
C SER A 129 19.78 11.69 -14.57
N ALA A 130 20.46 10.58 -14.29
CA ALA A 130 21.57 10.08 -15.07
C ALA A 130 21.12 9.45 -16.41
N LEU A 131 19.87 8.97 -16.53
CA LEU A 131 19.37 8.32 -17.75
C LEU A 131 19.48 9.19 -18.98
N THR A 132 19.00 10.42 -18.92
CA THR A 132 19.04 11.36 -20.06
C THR A 132 20.47 11.63 -20.50
N GLU A 133 21.40 11.73 -19.55
CA GLU A 133 22.82 11.96 -19.85
C GLU A 133 23.47 10.71 -20.45
N LEU A 134 23.17 9.52 -19.86
CA LEU A 134 23.65 8.24 -20.39
C LEU A 134 23.10 7.99 -21.80
N THR A 135 21.80 8.19 -22.04
CA THR A 135 21.16 8.07 -23.36
C THR A 135 21.88 8.95 -24.38
N ARG A 136 22.10 10.23 -24.07
CA ARG A 136 22.76 11.17 -24.97
C ARG A 136 24.23 10.82 -25.22
N ARG A 137 24.91 10.27 -24.22
CA ARG A 137 26.31 9.88 -24.29
C ARG A 137 26.50 8.61 -25.10
N TYR A 138 25.70 7.57 -24.85
CA TYR A 138 25.87 6.28 -25.52
C TYR A 138 25.23 6.22 -26.91
N ALA A 139 24.23 7.03 -27.21
CA ALA A 139 23.68 7.15 -28.58
C ALA A 139 24.71 7.62 -29.63
N ARG A 140 25.82 8.21 -29.20
CA ARG A 140 26.90 8.68 -30.11
C ARG A 140 27.92 7.61 -30.48
N PHE A 141 27.86 6.43 -29.87
CA PHE A 141 28.78 5.35 -30.17
C PHE A 141 28.47 4.69 -31.51
N ALA A 142 29.49 4.49 -32.33
CA ALA A 142 29.31 3.90 -33.68
C ALA A 142 28.72 2.49 -33.67
N ALA A 143 28.97 1.72 -32.57
CA ALA A 143 28.42 0.36 -32.37
C ALA A 143 26.99 0.33 -31.94
N VAL A 144 26.43 1.48 -31.50
CA VAL A 144 25.07 1.60 -31.00
C VAL A 144 24.15 1.95 -32.15
N GLU A 145 23.05 1.23 -32.24
CA GLU A 145 21.99 1.49 -33.20
C GLU A 145 20.99 2.48 -32.61
N GLU A 146 20.50 2.15 -31.41
CA GLU A 146 19.51 2.95 -30.69
C GLU A 146 19.74 2.79 -29.19
N VAL A 147 19.44 3.84 -28.45
CA VAL A 147 19.33 3.80 -26.99
C VAL A 147 17.90 4.04 -26.63
N GLN A 148 17.24 3.00 -26.17
CA GLN A 148 15.85 3.09 -25.73
C GLN A 148 15.81 3.55 -24.27
N ASP A 149 15.39 4.79 -24.09
CA ASP A 149 15.12 5.38 -22.79
C ASP A 149 13.61 5.26 -22.51
N PRO A 150 13.20 4.51 -21.50
CA PRO A 150 11.80 4.39 -21.16
C PRO A 150 11.23 5.65 -20.45
N SER A 151 12.08 6.65 -20.15
CA SER A 151 11.67 7.87 -19.43
C SER A 151 10.49 8.62 -20.06
N PRO A 152 10.41 8.81 -21.39
CA PRO A 152 9.28 9.51 -22.02
C PRO A 152 7.94 8.80 -21.83
N TRP A 153 7.96 7.48 -21.89
CA TRP A 153 6.77 6.66 -21.61
C TRP A 153 6.39 6.73 -20.13
N GLN A 154 7.38 6.71 -19.25
CA GLN A 154 7.18 6.81 -17.80
C GLN A 154 6.65 8.18 -17.38
N GLU A 155 7.03 9.28 -18.03
CA GLU A 155 6.48 10.60 -17.75
C GLU A 155 4.98 10.69 -18.06
N GLY A 156 4.53 10.08 -19.14
CA GLY A 156 3.10 9.96 -19.44
C GLY A 156 2.35 9.17 -18.38
N TRP A 157 2.93 8.07 -17.92
CA TRP A 157 2.37 7.25 -16.84
C TRP A 157 2.43 7.94 -15.49
N ASP A 158 3.49 8.70 -15.18
CA ASP A 158 3.62 9.45 -13.92
C ASP A 158 2.50 10.48 -13.76
N GLY A 159 2.11 11.16 -14.85
CA GLY A 159 0.96 12.06 -14.85
C GLY A 159 -0.36 11.33 -14.56
N MET A 160 -0.59 10.19 -15.19
CA MET A 160 -1.78 9.37 -14.98
C MET A 160 -1.81 8.77 -13.56
N PHE A 161 -0.67 8.27 -13.07
CA PHE A 161 -0.55 7.73 -11.72
C PHE A 161 -0.67 8.80 -10.64
N GLY A 162 -0.20 10.02 -10.88
CA GLY A 162 -0.43 11.15 -10.01
C GLY A 162 -1.92 11.44 -9.84
N GLN A 163 -2.68 11.41 -10.93
CA GLN A 163 -4.14 11.56 -10.90
C GLN A 163 -4.82 10.39 -10.18
N LEU A 164 -4.40 9.14 -10.47
CA LEU A 164 -4.95 7.94 -9.83
C LEU A 164 -4.67 7.94 -8.31
N SER A 165 -3.48 8.33 -7.89
CA SER A 165 -3.10 8.50 -6.48
C SER A 165 -3.96 9.58 -5.80
N MET A 166 -4.22 10.71 -6.47
CA MET A 166 -5.10 11.75 -5.96
C MET A 166 -6.55 11.26 -5.80
N VAL A 167 -7.07 10.52 -6.78
CA VAL A 167 -8.37 9.86 -6.69
C VAL A 167 -8.38 8.85 -5.55
N GLY A 168 -7.36 8.01 -5.45
CA GLY A 168 -7.19 7.04 -4.36
C GLY A 168 -7.19 7.71 -2.98
N MET A 169 -6.46 8.81 -2.82
CA MET A 169 -6.43 9.58 -1.56
C MET A 169 -7.81 10.20 -1.25
N THR A 170 -8.51 10.72 -2.25
CA THR A 170 -9.86 11.28 -2.09
C THR A 170 -10.85 10.20 -1.67
N VAL A 171 -10.87 9.06 -2.36
CA VAL A 171 -11.73 7.91 -2.01
C VAL A 171 -11.38 7.38 -0.62
N GLY A 172 -10.09 7.24 -0.31
CA GLY A 172 -9.63 6.79 1.00
C GLY A 172 -10.04 7.71 2.13
N SER A 173 -9.95 9.03 1.95
CA SER A 173 -10.41 10.01 2.94
C SER A 173 -11.93 9.96 3.13
N LEU A 174 -12.69 9.77 2.06
CA LEU A 174 -14.15 9.59 2.12
C LEU A 174 -14.52 8.31 2.88
N VAL A 175 -13.86 7.19 2.58
CA VAL A 175 -14.05 5.91 3.29
C VAL A 175 -13.71 6.07 4.78
N ALA A 176 -12.61 6.74 5.10
CA ALA A 176 -12.23 7.02 6.49
C ALA A 176 -13.26 7.90 7.22
N ALA A 177 -13.81 8.91 6.55
CA ALA A 177 -14.85 9.78 7.11
C ALA A 177 -16.16 9.00 7.37
N ILE A 178 -16.59 8.16 6.44
CA ILE A 178 -17.76 7.28 6.60
C ILE A 178 -17.52 6.30 7.75
N ALA A 179 -16.32 5.70 7.80
CA ALA A 179 -15.90 4.82 8.88
C ALA A 179 -16.03 5.51 10.26
N ALA A 180 -15.47 6.70 10.40
CA ALA A 180 -15.56 7.48 11.61
C ALA A 180 -17.02 7.79 11.99
N ALA A 181 -17.86 8.16 11.03
CA ALA A 181 -19.28 8.43 11.26
C ALA A 181 -20.03 7.19 11.77
N VAL A 182 -19.76 6.00 11.17
CA VAL A 182 -20.37 4.74 11.59
C VAL A 182 -19.93 4.35 13.01
N ILE A 183 -18.64 4.47 13.32
CA ILE A 183 -18.08 4.19 14.65
C ILE A 183 -18.74 5.10 15.71
N VAL A 184 -18.83 6.39 15.42
CA VAL A 184 -19.49 7.36 16.30
C VAL A 184 -20.99 7.07 16.45
N ALA A 185 -21.68 6.71 15.38
CA ALA A 185 -23.10 6.35 15.42
C ALA A 185 -23.34 5.08 16.25
N ALA A 186 -22.53 4.03 16.06
CA ALA A 186 -22.59 2.79 16.82
C ALA A 186 -22.34 3.05 18.32
N ALA A 187 -21.31 3.84 18.66
CA ALA A 187 -21.03 4.24 20.02
C ALA A 187 -22.21 5.02 20.64
N ARG A 188 -22.76 6.00 19.93
CA ARG A 188 -23.95 6.75 20.41
C ARG A 188 -25.17 5.87 20.67
N LEU A 189 -25.41 4.90 19.80
CA LEU A 189 -26.53 3.96 19.96
C LEU A 189 -26.33 3.10 21.22
N HIS A 190 -25.14 2.53 21.39
CA HIS A 190 -24.76 1.74 22.56
C HIS A 190 -24.98 2.52 23.87
N PHE A 191 -24.47 3.74 23.94
CA PHE A 191 -24.59 4.53 25.16
C PHE A 191 -26.00 5.11 25.39
N ARG A 192 -26.83 5.26 24.34
CA ARG A 192 -28.24 5.60 24.53
C ARG A 192 -29.01 4.51 25.27
N LEU A 193 -28.66 3.24 25.08
CA LEU A 193 -29.29 2.13 25.79
C LEU A 193 -28.96 2.11 27.27
N ARG A 194 -27.92 2.85 27.70
CA ARG A 194 -27.45 2.95 29.11
C ARG A 194 -27.82 4.26 29.80
N GLN A 195 -28.84 4.98 29.31
CA GLN A 195 -29.24 6.28 29.87
C GLN A 195 -29.67 6.23 31.35
N GLU A 196 -30.25 5.12 31.79
CA GLU A 196 -30.66 4.96 33.17
C GLU A 196 -29.46 4.88 34.15
N GLU A 197 -28.37 4.26 33.76
CA GLU A 197 -27.13 4.24 34.54
C GLU A 197 -26.54 5.65 34.66
N VAL A 198 -26.51 6.40 33.56
CA VAL A 198 -26.07 7.79 33.56
C VAL A 198 -26.94 8.63 34.50
N ARG A 199 -28.24 8.36 34.48
CA ARG A 199 -29.19 9.05 35.39
C ARG A 199 -28.90 8.74 36.85
N MET A 200 -28.67 7.46 37.18
CA MET A 200 -28.33 7.06 38.57
C MET A 200 -27.01 7.67 39.03
N MET A 201 -25.96 7.67 38.17
CA MET A 201 -24.69 8.30 38.49
C MET A 201 -24.84 9.80 38.78
N ARG A 202 -25.71 10.50 38.06
CA ARG A 202 -26.00 11.92 38.28
C ARG A 202 -26.75 12.14 39.61
N LEU A 203 -27.68 11.25 39.98
CA LEU A 203 -28.41 11.35 41.23
C LEU A 203 -27.50 11.17 42.47
N VAL A 204 -26.45 10.36 42.36
CA VAL A 204 -25.41 10.16 43.40
C VAL A 204 -24.38 11.32 43.38
N GLY A 205 -24.50 12.30 42.46
CA GLY A 205 -23.65 13.50 42.46
C GLY A 205 -22.35 13.33 41.63
N ALA A 206 -22.24 12.34 40.76
CA ALA A 206 -21.04 12.17 39.91
C ALA A 206 -20.83 13.38 38.97
N PRO A 207 -19.62 13.95 38.91
CA PRO A 207 -19.34 15.08 38.03
C PRO A 207 -19.57 14.72 36.53
N PRO A 208 -20.15 15.60 35.70
CA PRO A 208 -20.43 15.31 34.31
C PRO A 208 -19.20 14.91 33.49
N LEU A 209 -18.04 15.49 33.76
CA LEU A 209 -16.77 15.16 33.12
C LEU A 209 -16.32 13.74 33.45
N TRP A 210 -16.53 13.30 34.69
CA TRP A 210 -16.18 11.94 35.11
C TRP A 210 -17.01 10.90 34.33
N ILE A 211 -18.33 11.13 34.22
CA ILE A 211 -19.24 10.26 33.48
C ILE A 211 -18.79 10.20 32.00
N ARG A 212 -18.50 11.34 31.38
CA ARG A 212 -18.03 11.40 29.97
C ARG A 212 -16.70 10.67 29.80
N SER A 213 -15.75 10.82 30.70
CA SER A 213 -14.45 10.15 30.60
C SER A 213 -14.58 8.64 30.78
N LEU A 214 -15.50 8.14 31.57
CA LEU A 214 -15.79 6.72 31.74
C LEU A 214 -16.29 6.13 30.40
N PHE A 215 -17.33 6.73 29.81
CA PHE A 215 -17.86 6.29 28.54
C PHE A 215 -16.90 6.52 27.36
N GLY A 216 -16.07 7.56 27.42
CA GLY A 216 -14.97 7.76 26.48
C GLY A 216 -13.95 6.63 26.54
N LEU A 217 -13.55 6.19 27.73
CA LEU A 217 -12.60 5.10 27.91
C LEU A 217 -13.18 3.75 27.45
N GLU A 218 -14.46 3.49 27.75
CA GLU A 218 -15.18 2.31 27.28
C GLU A 218 -15.28 2.30 25.73
N GLY A 219 -15.65 3.44 25.13
CA GLY A 219 -15.69 3.59 23.68
C GLY A 219 -14.31 3.39 23.01
N ALA A 220 -13.24 3.86 23.66
CA ALA A 220 -11.88 3.63 23.18
C ALA A 220 -11.50 2.14 23.25
N ALA A 221 -11.85 1.44 24.33
CA ALA A 221 -11.61 0.02 24.48
C ALA A 221 -12.36 -0.80 23.41
N LEU A 222 -13.65 -0.49 23.17
CA LEU A 222 -14.46 -1.13 22.12
C LEU A 222 -13.90 -0.83 20.71
N GLY A 223 -13.41 0.38 20.49
CA GLY A 223 -12.78 0.77 19.22
C GLY A 223 -11.46 0.06 18.98
N MET A 224 -10.60 -0.04 20.00
CA MET A 224 -9.32 -0.77 19.91
C MET A 224 -9.53 -2.28 19.71
N THR A 225 -10.49 -2.90 20.40
CA THR A 225 -10.81 -4.33 20.19
C THR A 225 -11.35 -4.57 18.79
N GLY A 226 -12.23 -3.69 18.26
CA GLY A 226 -12.70 -3.74 16.87
C GLY A 226 -11.53 -3.58 15.88
N GLY A 227 -10.61 -2.64 16.13
CA GLY A 227 -9.41 -2.44 15.31
C GLY A 227 -8.46 -3.65 15.33
N GLY A 228 -8.28 -4.28 16.49
CA GLY A 228 -7.49 -5.51 16.61
C GLY A 228 -8.09 -6.68 15.82
N LEU A 229 -9.41 -6.87 15.89
CA LEU A 229 -10.12 -7.88 15.09
C LEU A 229 -10.03 -7.58 13.58
N ALA A 230 -10.19 -6.32 13.18
CA ALA A 230 -10.05 -5.88 11.81
C ALA A 230 -8.63 -6.20 11.28
N LEU A 231 -7.61 -5.86 12.05
CA LEU A 231 -6.22 -6.15 11.68
C LEU A 231 -5.97 -7.65 11.55
N ALA A 232 -6.45 -8.45 12.51
CA ALA A 232 -6.34 -9.91 12.44
C ALA A 232 -7.02 -10.48 11.18
N ALA A 233 -8.20 -9.95 10.81
CA ALA A 233 -8.92 -10.34 9.60
C ALA A 233 -8.18 -9.91 8.32
N VAL A 234 -7.59 -8.70 8.26
CA VAL A 234 -6.79 -8.23 7.12
C VAL A 234 -5.55 -9.12 6.93
N LEU A 235 -4.82 -9.39 8.01
CA LEU A 235 -3.63 -10.24 7.98
C LEU A 235 -3.97 -11.69 7.61
N GLY A 236 -5.07 -12.23 8.13
CA GLY A 236 -5.55 -13.56 7.78
C GLY A 236 -5.93 -13.66 6.30
N LEU A 237 -6.69 -12.69 5.78
CA LEU A 237 -7.05 -12.63 4.37
C LEU A 237 -5.82 -12.48 3.47
N PHE A 238 -4.88 -11.61 3.87
CA PHE A 238 -3.62 -11.44 3.15
C PHE A 238 -2.82 -12.76 3.08
N ALA A 239 -2.66 -13.46 4.20
CA ALA A 239 -1.95 -14.73 4.24
C ALA A 239 -2.60 -15.81 3.36
N LEU A 240 -3.94 -15.85 3.31
CA LEU A 240 -4.70 -16.82 2.50
C LEU A 240 -4.71 -16.48 0.99
N SER A 241 -4.66 -15.19 0.65
CA SER A 241 -4.83 -14.76 -0.75
C SER A 241 -3.51 -14.40 -1.46
N ARG A 242 -2.43 -14.18 -0.72
CA ARG A 242 -1.14 -13.73 -1.23
C ARG A 242 -0.65 -14.55 -2.42
N GLU A 243 -0.54 -15.85 -2.29
CA GLU A 243 -0.02 -16.74 -3.34
C GLU A 243 -0.86 -16.68 -4.62
N ARG A 244 -2.19 -16.62 -4.47
CA ARG A 244 -3.11 -16.55 -5.62
C ARG A 244 -2.98 -15.21 -6.35
N ILE A 245 -2.89 -14.11 -5.61
CA ILE A 245 -2.75 -12.77 -6.17
C ILE A 245 -1.38 -12.63 -6.86
N GLU A 246 -0.29 -13.10 -6.23
CA GLU A 246 1.05 -13.09 -6.81
C GLU A 246 1.09 -13.92 -8.11
N ALA A 247 0.48 -15.10 -8.14
CA ALA A 247 0.41 -15.93 -9.34
C ALA A 247 -0.35 -15.25 -10.51
N HIS A 248 -1.44 -14.52 -10.23
CA HIS A 248 -2.16 -13.77 -11.27
C HIS A 248 -1.39 -12.54 -11.75
N LEU A 249 -0.64 -11.90 -10.87
CA LEU A 249 0.17 -10.73 -11.20
C LEU A 249 1.48 -11.12 -11.92
N ALA A 250 1.95 -12.37 -11.76
CA ALA A 250 3.18 -12.87 -12.37
C ALA A 250 3.17 -12.78 -13.92
N ALA A 251 1.99 -12.86 -14.54
CA ALA A 251 1.82 -12.71 -15.98
C ALA A 251 1.88 -11.26 -16.48
N GLY A 252 1.95 -10.28 -15.59
CA GLY A 252 1.93 -8.85 -15.91
C GLY A 252 3.27 -8.15 -15.68
N PRO A 253 3.37 -6.86 -15.98
CA PRO A 253 4.58 -6.05 -15.81
C PRO A 253 5.04 -5.92 -14.35
N PHE A 254 4.28 -6.44 -13.40
CA PHE A 254 4.54 -6.42 -11.96
C PHE A 254 4.90 -7.80 -11.40
N GLY A 255 5.15 -8.80 -12.25
CA GLY A 255 5.22 -10.22 -11.89
C GLY A 255 6.27 -10.60 -10.86
N ASP A 256 7.41 -9.95 -10.87
CA ASP A 256 8.55 -10.27 -9.98
C ASP A 256 8.47 -9.60 -8.61
N GLN A 257 7.38 -8.91 -8.29
CA GLN A 257 7.29 -8.15 -7.06
C GLN A 257 6.38 -8.83 -6.03
N PRO A 258 6.94 -9.30 -4.91
CA PRO A 258 6.13 -9.89 -3.86
C PRO A 258 5.22 -8.84 -3.21
N LEU A 259 4.05 -9.29 -2.76
CA LEU A 259 3.16 -8.47 -1.95
C LEU A 259 3.76 -8.27 -0.55
N GLU A 260 3.76 -7.05 -0.08
CA GLU A 260 4.24 -6.69 1.25
C GLU A 260 3.09 -6.53 2.23
N VAL A 261 3.32 -6.95 3.46
CA VAL A 261 2.40 -6.71 4.58
C VAL A 261 2.44 -5.23 4.96
N LEU A 262 1.37 -4.70 5.51
CA LEU A 262 1.34 -3.34 6.05
C LEU A 262 2.46 -3.12 7.09
N PRO A 263 3.16 -1.97 7.06
CA PRO A 263 4.12 -1.59 8.09
C PRO A 263 3.46 -1.56 9.49
N VAL A 264 4.25 -1.87 10.51
CA VAL A 264 3.75 -1.93 11.89
C VAL A 264 3.14 -0.58 12.33
N GLU A 265 3.70 0.53 11.87
CA GLU A 265 3.20 1.88 12.15
C GLU A 265 1.76 2.08 11.63
N MET A 266 1.46 1.60 10.42
CA MET A 266 0.11 1.65 9.86
C MET A 266 -0.85 0.71 10.60
N MET A 267 -0.38 -0.49 10.97
CA MET A 267 -1.17 -1.44 11.75
C MET A 267 -1.57 -0.86 13.11
N VAL A 268 -0.60 -0.29 13.83
CA VAL A 268 -0.83 0.40 15.10
C VAL A 268 -1.73 1.61 14.89
N GLY A 269 -1.53 2.36 13.81
CA GLY A 269 -2.35 3.50 13.43
C GLY A 269 -3.83 3.16 13.28
N VAL A 270 -4.18 2.05 12.65
CA VAL A 270 -5.58 1.59 12.49
C VAL A 270 -6.22 1.27 13.84
N VAL A 271 -5.51 0.57 14.73
CA VAL A 271 -6.02 0.23 16.07
C VAL A 271 -6.20 1.48 16.92
N LEU A 272 -5.23 2.39 16.90
CA LEU A 272 -5.31 3.64 17.67
C LEU A 272 -6.38 4.58 17.12
N ALA A 273 -6.55 4.66 15.80
CA ALA A 273 -7.62 5.43 15.19
C ALA A 273 -9.00 4.91 15.58
N GLY A 274 -9.19 3.58 15.58
CA GLY A 274 -10.41 2.95 16.08
C GLY A 274 -10.68 3.31 17.56
N GLY A 275 -9.67 3.23 18.41
CA GLY A 275 -9.75 3.63 19.80
C GLY A 275 -10.06 5.12 19.98
N PHE A 276 -9.41 5.98 19.22
CA PHE A 276 -9.62 7.43 19.29
C PHE A 276 -11.04 7.83 18.86
N VAL A 277 -11.50 7.33 17.71
CA VAL A 277 -12.85 7.64 17.20
C VAL A 277 -13.92 7.02 18.09
N GLY A 278 -13.73 5.79 18.57
CA GLY A 278 -14.64 5.14 19.54
C GLY A 278 -14.70 5.91 20.87
N GLY A 279 -13.56 6.37 21.35
CA GLY A 279 -13.45 7.20 22.56
C GLY A 279 -14.17 8.54 22.43
N LEU A 280 -13.99 9.22 21.31
CA LEU A 280 -14.74 10.45 21.01
C LEU A 280 -16.25 10.17 20.93
N GLY A 281 -16.65 9.10 20.26
CA GLY A 281 -18.05 8.68 20.16
C GLY A 281 -18.67 8.46 21.53
N GLY A 282 -17.97 7.76 22.44
CA GLY A 282 -18.38 7.54 23.82
C GLY A 282 -18.46 8.85 24.62
N PHE A 283 -17.42 9.66 24.58
CA PHE A 283 -17.33 10.92 25.32
C PHE A 283 -18.44 11.92 24.95
N PHE A 284 -18.77 12.03 23.65
CA PHE A 284 -19.83 12.95 23.16
C PHE A 284 -21.24 12.34 23.18
N SER A 285 -21.36 11.03 23.42
CA SER A 285 -22.69 10.35 23.49
C SER A 285 -23.49 10.77 24.71
N VAL A 286 -22.81 11.10 25.80
CA VAL A 286 -23.42 11.61 27.03
C VAL A 286 -23.78 13.08 26.86
N GLY A 287 -24.88 13.34 26.15
CA GLY A 287 -25.30 14.69 25.75
C GLY A 287 -25.68 15.57 26.95
N ARG A 288 -25.47 16.88 26.74
CA ARG A 288 -26.03 17.96 27.57
C ARG A 288 -27.53 18.01 27.27
N ARG A 289 -28.39 17.42 28.15
CA ARG A 289 -29.80 17.82 28.08
C ARG A 289 -29.86 19.30 28.45
N ARG A 290 -30.29 20.12 27.50
CA ARG A 290 -30.86 21.43 27.80
C ARG A 290 -32.08 21.13 28.64
N SER A 291 -32.05 21.59 29.90
CA SER A 291 -33.20 21.69 30.80
C SER A 291 -34.26 22.56 30.15
#